data_1ca1cb51aac74ebfb15bb6afee7fd280
#
_entry.id   1ca1cb51aac74ebfb15bb6afee7fd280
#
_cell.length_a   1.000
_cell.length_b   1.000
_cell.length_c   1.000
_cell.angle_alpha   90.00
_cell.angle_beta   90.00
_cell.angle_gamma   90.00
#
_symmetry.space_group_name_H-M   'P 1'
#
loop_
_entity.id
_entity.type
_entity.pdbx_description
1 polymer ?
#
loop_
_entity_poly.entity_id
_entity_poly.type
_entity_poly.pdbx_seq_one_letter_code
_entity_poly.pdbx_strand_id
1 'polypeptide(L)'
;MAGTHEAIRDEADAIVIGGGLHGTSSAWQLARRGARVIVLEADYVARHASGVNAGGVRTLGRPLKEIPLALLSRELWHTLPDLIGDTGGFVPSGQLKIAETEAELDECRARVALLEAHGYTHETLIDRARVRELEPALAPHVTGGIWVERDGYALPFRTTAAFRIAAQRHGARFHERTPVTHLERRGTRWIAQSPRGAFAARKLLIAAGAWSGEFARAAGEPVPLHAEGLMLMVTQRVAPFCRATLGATGRPLSFKQFDNGTVVIGGKLIGHADLQARHGEVDFMRLARSARTVVDLFPHLRDLGVNRAWAGVEAFTDDALPVISASRTADDLYYSFGYCGSGFQLGPGCGQVVAELMLDGTPSVPLDAFAIDRFAHVRGAAPATH
;
A
#
# COMPACT_ATOMS: atom_id res chain seq x y z
N MET A 1 36.74 23.98 5.11
CA MET A 1 35.61 24.85 4.68
C MET A 1 34.52 24.71 5.72
N ALA A 2 34.24 25.77 6.49
CA ALA A 2 33.14 25.76 7.47
C ALA A 2 31.83 25.71 6.70
N GLY A 3 31.11 24.58 6.82
CA GLY A 3 29.79 24.44 6.23
C GLY A 3 28.88 25.52 6.81
N THR A 4 28.30 26.35 5.96
CA THR A 4 27.22 27.26 6.32
C THR A 4 26.08 26.40 6.87
N HIS A 5 25.90 26.42 8.20
CA HIS A 5 24.76 25.76 8.86
C HIS A 5 23.48 26.44 8.36
N GLU A 6 22.76 25.76 7.48
CA GLU A 6 21.46 26.26 7.02
C GLU A 6 20.53 26.39 8.25
N ALA A 7 19.89 27.55 8.37
CA ALA A 7 19.00 27.82 9.48
C ALA A 7 17.83 26.83 9.51
N ILE A 8 17.52 26.29 10.68
CA ILE A 8 16.37 25.39 10.86
C ILE A 8 15.10 26.21 10.61
N ARG A 9 14.35 25.79 9.60
CA ARG A 9 13.10 26.43 9.18
C ARG A 9 11.93 26.10 10.11
N ASP A 10 11.85 24.84 10.54
CA ASP A 10 10.74 24.34 11.36
C ASP A 10 11.18 23.15 12.23
N GLU A 11 10.58 23.02 13.40
CA GLU A 11 10.90 21.97 14.37
C GLU A 11 9.66 21.22 14.83
N ALA A 12 9.81 19.92 15.08
CA ALA A 12 8.77 19.02 15.56
C ALA A 12 9.30 17.96 16.53
N ASP A 13 8.43 17.11 17.03
CA ASP A 13 8.80 15.91 17.78
C ASP A 13 9.13 14.75 16.83
N ALA A 14 8.44 14.71 15.67
CA ALA A 14 8.69 13.73 14.62
C ALA A 14 8.64 14.37 13.21
N ILE A 15 9.57 13.95 12.34
CA ILE A 15 9.52 14.16 10.89
C ILE A 15 9.11 12.85 10.22
N VAL A 16 8.20 12.94 9.26
CA VAL A 16 7.81 11.85 8.37
C VAL A 16 8.24 12.22 6.94
N ILE A 17 9.06 11.38 6.31
CA ILE A 17 9.46 11.56 4.91
C ILE A 17 8.54 10.73 4.02
N GLY A 18 7.74 11.41 3.20
CA GLY A 18 6.75 10.85 2.29
C GLY A 18 5.31 11.11 2.72
N GLY A 19 4.55 11.73 1.82
CA GLY A 19 3.11 12.03 1.97
C GLY A 19 2.19 10.96 1.35
N GLY A 20 2.66 9.72 1.23
CA GLY A 20 1.84 8.58 0.86
C GLY A 20 0.91 8.14 1.99
N LEU A 21 0.10 7.10 1.77
CA LEU A 21 -0.88 6.61 2.75
C LEU A 21 -0.23 6.23 4.08
N HIS A 22 0.93 5.55 4.05
CA HIS A 22 1.64 5.15 5.26
C HIS A 22 2.19 6.35 6.04
N GLY A 23 2.72 7.36 5.33
CA GLY A 23 3.18 8.60 5.97
C GLY A 23 2.03 9.42 6.54
N THR A 24 0.92 9.58 5.81
CA THR A 24 -0.24 10.38 6.28
C THR A 24 -0.98 9.71 7.43
N SER A 25 -1.15 8.36 7.38
CA SER A 25 -1.79 7.63 8.48
C SER A 25 -0.91 7.59 9.74
N SER A 26 0.42 7.44 9.60
CA SER A 26 1.36 7.55 10.74
C SER A 26 1.37 8.96 11.32
N ALA A 27 1.38 10.00 10.47
CA ALA A 27 1.33 11.39 10.91
C ALA A 27 0.04 11.68 11.69
N TRP A 28 -1.11 11.16 11.23
CA TRP A 28 -2.37 11.28 11.96
C TRP A 28 -2.32 10.58 13.31
N GLN A 29 -1.83 9.34 13.35
CA GLN A 29 -1.73 8.56 14.59
C GLN A 29 -0.80 9.23 15.61
N LEU A 30 0.34 9.77 15.17
CA LEU A 30 1.27 10.51 16.03
C LEU A 30 0.63 11.82 16.53
N ALA A 31 0.04 12.61 15.63
CA ALA A 31 -0.51 13.92 15.96
C ALA A 31 -1.72 13.83 16.91
N ARG A 32 -2.64 12.87 16.70
CA ARG A 32 -3.78 12.67 17.62
C ARG A 32 -3.36 12.22 19.03
N ARG A 33 -2.14 11.72 19.18
CA ARG A 33 -1.52 11.34 20.46
C ARG A 33 -0.64 12.46 21.04
N GLY A 34 -0.75 13.69 20.47
CA GLY A 34 -0.13 14.91 20.99
C GLY A 34 1.27 15.20 20.46
N ALA A 35 1.84 14.39 19.56
CA ALA A 35 3.13 14.71 18.96
C ALA A 35 2.99 15.84 17.93
N ARG A 36 3.94 16.78 17.92
CA ARG A 36 4.10 17.75 16.83
C ARG A 36 4.76 17.04 15.67
N VAL A 37 4.09 17.01 14.50
CA VAL A 37 4.53 16.25 13.33
C VAL A 37 4.72 17.16 12.13
N ILE A 38 5.84 16.97 11.43
CA ILE A 38 6.11 17.54 10.10
C ILE A 38 6.15 16.40 9.10
N VAL A 39 5.40 16.53 7.99
CA VAL A 39 5.49 15.63 6.84
C VAL A 39 6.16 16.36 5.69
N LEU A 40 7.25 15.77 5.17
CA LEU A 40 8.00 16.30 4.01
C LEU A 40 7.68 15.42 2.79
N GLU A 41 6.99 16.00 1.82
CA GLU A 41 6.60 15.31 0.58
C GLU A 41 7.32 15.95 -0.62
N ALA A 42 7.94 15.10 -1.41
CA ALA A 42 8.75 15.56 -2.53
C ALA A 42 7.92 16.17 -3.67
N ASP A 43 6.71 15.65 -3.90
CA ASP A 43 5.76 16.13 -4.92
C ASP A 43 4.51 16.73 -4.23
N TYR A 44 3.41 16.03 -4.29
CA TYR A 44 2.18 16.30 -3.55
C TYR A 44 1.64 15.01 -2.92
N VAL A 45 0.88 15.16 -1.85
CA VAL A 45 0.29 14.03 -1.12
C VAL A 45 -0.51 13.13 -2.06
N ALA A 46 -0.29 11.81 -1.95
CA ALA A 46 -0.91 10.78 -2.79
C ALA A 46 -0.48 10.79 -4.28
N ARG A 47 0.62 11.41 -4.66
CA ARG A 47 1.07 11.49 -6.07
C ARG A 47 1.36 10.12 -6.68
N HIS A 48 2.01 9.23 -5.92
CA HIS A 48 2.52 7.93 -6.38
C HIS A 48 1.62 6.78 -5.95
N ALA A 49 2.16 5.59 -5.66
CA ALA A 49 1.44 4.35 -5.35
C ALA A 49 0.16 4.55 -4.52
N SER A 50 0.22 5.41 -3.50
CA SER A 50 -0.90 5.64 -2.57
C SER A 50 -2.14 6.29 -3.19
N GLY A 51 -2.01 7.04 -4.29
CA GLY A 51 -3.14 7.71 -4.92
C GLY A 51 -3.59 7.07 -6.23
N VAL A 52 -2.77 6.17 -6.81
CA VAL A 52 -2.98 5.64 -8.17
C VAL A 52 -3.14 4.12 -8.21
N ASN A 53 -3.15 3.44 -7.04
CA ASN A 53 -3.33 1.99 -6.96
C ASN A 53 -4.78 1.56 -7.26
N ALA A 54 -5.01 0.24 -7.30
CA ALA A 54 -6.32 -0.32 -7.59
C ALA A 54 -7.38 -0.09 -6.49
N GLY A 55 -7.01 0.38 -5.31
CA GLY A 55 -7.93 0.65 -4.19
C GLY A 55 -8.53 -0.58 -3.52
N GLY A 56 -7.96 -1.77 -3.70
CA GLY A 56 -8.44 -2.97 -3.02
C GLY A 56 -8.19 -2.92 -1.51
N VAL A 57 -9.24 -2.98 -0.71
CA VAL A 57 -9.17 -3.17 0.75
C VAL A 57 -9.35 -4.66 1.01
N ARG A 58 -8.23 -5.38 1.10
CA ARG A 58 -8.20 -6.82 0.91
C ARG A 58 -7.39 -7.53 1.99
N THR A 59 -8.04 -8.36 2.83
CA THR A 59 -7.39 -9.36 3.69
C THR A 59 -7.17 -10.69 2.98
N LEU A 60 -7.96 -10.98 1.95
CA LEU A 60 -7.89 -12.18 1.14
C LEU A 60 -6.49 -12.39 0.55
N GLY A 61 -5.94 -13.60 0.72
CA GLY A 61 -4.67 -14.01 0.11
C GLY A 61 -3.41 -13.39 0.72
N ARG A 62 -3.47 -12.90 1.96
CA ARG A 62 -2.30 -12.38 2.67
C ARG A 62 -1.36 -13.51 3.11
N PRO A 63 -0.03 -13.32 3.05
CA PRO A 63 0.90 -14.22 3.74
C PRO A 63 0.55 -14.32 5.22
N LEU A 64 0.74 -15.50 5.84
CA LEU A 64 0.43 -15.72 7.26
C LEU A 64 1.02 -14.65 8.18
N LYS A 65 2.25 -14.21 7.89
CA LYS A 65 2.95 -13.17 8.66
C LYS A 65 2.27 -11.80 8.61
N GLU A 66 1.55 -11.48 7.51
CA GLU A 66 0.82 -10.21 7.36
C GLU A 66 -0.58 -10.23 7.96
N ILE A 67 -1.17 -11.41 8.21
CA ILE A 67 -2.58 -11.52 8.61
C ILE A 67 -2.91 -10.73 9.87
N PRO A 68 -2.13 -10.77 10.96
CA PRO A 68 -2.45 -9.98 12.15
C PRO A 68 -2.58 -8.47 11.85
N LEU A 69 -1.63 -7.92 11.09
CA LEU A 69 -1.65 -6.53 10.67
C LEU A 69 -2.80 -6.22 9.70
N ALA A 70 -3.08 -7.14 8.78
CA ALA A 70 -4.17 -6.99 7.81
C ALA A 70 -5.55 -7.00 8.50
N LEU A 71 -5.75 -7.85 9.50
CA LEU A 71 -6.99 -7.90 10.28
C LEU A 71 -7.15 -6.64 11.14
N LEU A 72 -6.11 -6.20 11.84
CA LEU A 72 -6.12 -4.90 12.55
C LEU A 72 -6.50 -3.76 11.60
N SER A 73 -5.86 -3.70 10.44
CA SER A 73 -6.12 -2.66 9.46
C SER A 73 -7.55 -2.72 8.91
N ARG A 74 -8.11 -3.90 8.69
CA ARG A 74 -9.49 -4.07 8.26
C ARG A 74 -10.49 -3.48 9.27
N GLU A 75 -10.30 -3.71 10.56
CA GLU A 75 -11.15 -3.11 11.60
C GLU A 75 -11.10 -1.58 11.53
N LEU A 76 -9.91 -1.01 11.33
CA LEU A 76 -9.75 0.43 11.16
C LEU A 76 -10.44 0.95 9.88
N TRP A 77 -10.43 0.20 8.77
CA TRP A 77 -11.18 0.55 7.58
C TRP A 77 -12.68 0.66 7.83
N HIS A 78 -13.26 -0.26 8.59
CA HIS A 78 -14.68 -0.25 8.93
C HIS A 78 -15.07 0.87 9.91
N THR A 79 -14.12 1.43 10.65
CA THR A 79 -14.33 2.52 11.63
C THR A 79 -13.76 3.87 11.17
N LEU A 80 -13.30 3.99 9.91
CA LEU A 80 -12.72 5.24 9.40
C LEU A 80 -13.57 6.48 9.61
N PRO A 81 -14.91 6.46 9.39
CA PRO A 81 -15.74 7.63 9.62
C PRO A 81 -15.64 8.18 11.04
N ASP A 82 -15.61 7.29 12.04
CA ASP A 82 -15.50 7.66 13.45
C ASP A 82 -14.11 8.15 13.81
N LEU A 83 -13.08 7.62 13.13
CA LEU A 83 -11.68 7.90 13.42
C LEU A 83 -11.21 9.22 12.77
N ILE A 84 -11.49 9.41 11.48
CA ILE A 84 -10.96 10.53 10.70
C ILE A 84 -12.04 11.44 10.11
N GLY A 85 -13.32 11.14 10.33
CA GLY A 85 -14.45 11.92 9.81
C GLY A 85 -14.68 11.77 8.31
N ASP A 86 -14.13 10.72 7.69
CA ASP A 86 -14.30 10.41 6.25
C ASP A 86 -14.21 8.91 6.02
N THR A 87 -15.00 8.38 5.10
CA THR A 87 -14.96 6.95 4.72
C THR A 87 -13.73 6.59 3.88
N GLY A 88 -12.98 7.56 3.38
CA GLY A 88 -11.94 7.33 2.36
C GLY A 88 -12.50 6.79 1.03
N GLY A 89 -13.83 6.80 0.87
CA GLY A 89 -14.52 6.12 -0.23
C GLY A 89 -14.55 4.60 -0.07
N PHE A 90 -14.41 4.09 1.15
CA PHE A 90 -14.49 2.65 1.43
C PHE A 90 -15.91 2.12 1.25
N VAL A 91 -16.02 1.05 0.47
CA VAL A 91 -17.23 0.27 0.22
C VAL A 91 -16.91 -1.19 0.57
N PRO A 92 -17.55 -1.76 1.61
CA PRO A 92 -17.40 -3.16 1.98
C PRO A 92 -18.21 -4.05 1.04
N SER A 93 -17.76 -4.16 -0.20
CA SER A 93 -18.45 -4.89 -1.28
C SER A 93 -18.20 -6.39 -1.25
N GLY A 94 -17.35 -6.86 -0.35
CA GLY A 94 -16.78 -8.18 -0.38
C GLY A 94 -15.65 -8.33 -1.41
N GLN A 95 -14.87 -9.39 -1.25
CA GLN A 95 -13.84 -9.79 -2.21
C GLN A 95 -14.00 -11.26 -2.56
N LEU A 96 -14.03 -11.54 -3.86
CA LEU A 96 -14.10 -12.90 -4.40
C LEU A 96 -12.82 -13.19 -5.20
N LYS A 97 -12.10 -14.23 -4.85
CA LYS A 97 -11.05 -14.82 -5.66
C LYS A 97 -11.61 -16.06 -6.34
N ILE A 98 -11.89 -15.97 -7.64
CA ILE A 98 -12.51 -17.04 -8.42
C ILE A 98 -11.52 -18.16 -8.77
N ALA A 99 -12.03 -19.37 -8.88
CA ALA A 99 -11.42 -20.54 -9.51
C ALA A 99 -12.18 -20.91 -10.79
N GLU A 100 -11.45 -21.13 -11.88
CA GLU A 100 -12.02 -21.45 -13.19
C GLU A 100 -11.92 -22.93 -13.52
N THR A 101 -11.05 -23.66 -12.80
CA THR A 101 -10.83 -25.10 -12.93
C THR A 101 -10.92 -25.79 -11.56
N GLU A 102 -11.11 -27.12 -11.55
CA GLU A 102 -11.09 -27.90 -10.31
C GLU A 102 -9.73 -27.83 -9.61
N ALA A 103 -8.62 -27.81 -10.37
CA ALA A 103 -7.28 -27.65 -9.82
C ALA A 103 -7.13 -26.31 -9.06
N GLU A 104 -7.62 -25.21 -9.62
CA GLU A 104 -7.64 -23.91 -8.93
C GLU A 104 -8.56 -23.92 -7.71
N LEU A 105 -9.68 -24.65 -7.75
CA LEU A 105 -10.57 -24.80 -6.60
C LEU A 105 -9.89 -25.63 -5.49
N ASP A 106 -9.08 -26.62 -5.83
CA ASP A 106 -8.26 -27.37 -4.88
C ASP A 106 -7.19 -26.49 -4.21
N GLU A 107 -6.56 -25.56 -4.95
CA GLU A 107 -5.69 -24.55 -4.36
C GLU A 107 -6.45 -23.65 -3.37
N CYS A 108 -7.68 -23.27 -3.69
CA CYS A 108 -8.55 -22.51 -2.79
C CYS A 108 -8.87 -23.32 -1.51
N ARG A 109 -9.18 -24.61 -1.62
CA ARG A 109 -9.42 -25.50 -0.45
C ARG A 109 -8.17 -25.59 0.42
N ALA A 110 -7.02 -25.84 -0.18
CA ALA A 110 -5.74 -25.92 0.53
C ALA A 110 -5.43 -24.62 1.28
N ARG A 111 -5.73 -23.49 0.67
CA ARG A 111 -5.55 -22.17 1.29
C ARG A 111 -6.44 -21.97 2.50
N VAL A 112 -7.73 -22.29 2.41
CA VAL A 112 -8.68 -22.15 3.53
C VAL A 112 -8.28 -23.08 4.67
N ALA A 113 -7.97 -24.35 4.37
CA ALA A 113 -7.51 -25.32 5.37
C ALA A 113 -6.22 -24.86 6.09
N LEU A 114 -5.27 -24.27 5.35
CA LEU A 114 -4.06 -23.69 5.94
C LEU A 114 -4.40 -22.58 6.95
N LEU A 115 -5.34 -21.70 6.61
CA LEU A 115 -5.76 -20.62 7.50
C LEU A 115 -6.44 -21.14 8.76
N GLU A 116 -7.36 -22.09 8.62
CA GLU A 116 -8.07 -22.73 9.74
C GLU A 116 -7.07 -23.40 10.70
N ALA A 117 -6.06 -24.08 10.16
CA ALA A 117 -5.01 -24.69 10.97
C ALA A 117 -4.19 -23.67 11.79
N HIS A 118 -4.20 -22.38 11.38
CA HIS A 118 -3.58 -21.27 12.10
C HIS A 118 -4.58 -20.41 12.88
N GLY A 119 -5.85 -20.84 13.01
CA GLY A 119 -6.89 -20.14 13.76
C GLY A 119 -7.53 -18.95 13.03
N TYR A 120 -7.36 -18.83 11.71
CA TYR A 120 -7.97 -17.78 10.89
C TYR A 120 -9.16 -18.31 10.10
N THR A 121 -10.29 -17.61 10.17
CA THR A 121 -11.57 -18.01 9.54
C THR A 121 -12.17 -16.95 8.61
N HIS A 122 -11.36 -15.95 8.21
CA HIS A 122 -11.85 -14.81 7.43
C HIS A 122 -11.98 -15.08 5.93
N GLU A 123 -11.34 -16.13 5.42
CA GLU A 123 -11.48 -16.61 4.05
C GLU A 123 -12.40 -17.83 4.02
N THR A 124 -13.46 -17.80 3.21
CA THR A 124 -14.46 -18.88 3.12
C THR A 124 -14.44 -19.49 1.72
N LEU A 125 -14.31 -20.82 1.65
CA LEU A 125 -14.46 -21.53 0.38
C LEU A 125 -15.94 -21.50 -0.04
N ILE A 126 -16.20 -21.14 -1.30
CA ILE A 126 -17.55 -21.14 -1.88
C ILE A 126 -17.58 -21.93 -3.18
N ASP A 127 -18.72 -22.56 -3.44
CA ASP A 127 -18.98 -23.32 -4.63
C ASP A 127 -19.52 -22.46 -5.78
N ARG A 128 -19.74 -23.09 -6.93
CA ARG A 128 -20.30 -22.44 -8.12
C ARG A 128 -21.68 -21.83 -7.85
N ALA A 129 -22.53 -22.47 -7.07
CA ALA A 129 -23.87 -21.97 -6.79
C ALA A 129 -23.79 -20.65 -6.04
N ARG A 130 -22.95 -20.59 -5.01
CA ARG A 130 -22.73 -19.36 -4.25
C ARG A 130 -22.06 -18.25 -5.04
N VAL A 131 -21.11 -18.58 -5.93
CA VAL A 131 -20.52 -17.58 -6.87
C VAL A 131 -21.61 -16.98 -7.76
N ARG A 132 -22.55 -17.79 -8.27
CA ARG A 132 -23.66 -17.32 -9.09
C ARG A 132 -24.63 -16.41 -8.37
N GLU A 133 -24.87 -16.67 -7.09
CA GLU A 133 -25.71 -15.81 -6.26
C GLU A 133 -25.06 -14.44 -6.04
N LEU A 134 -23.74 -14.43 -5.77
CA LEU A 134 -22.99 -13.21 -5.50
C LEU A 134 -22.77 -12.39 -6.78
N GLU A 135 -22.36 -13.05 -7.86
CA GLU A 135 -21.95 -12.42 -9.12
C GLU A 135 -22.56 -13.17 -10.33
N PRO A 136 -23.86 -12.95 -10.60
CA PRO A 136 -24.60 -13.70 -11.65
C PRO A 136 -24.10 -13.44 -13.06
N ALA A 137 -23.38 -12.33 -13.30
CA ALA A 137 -22.84 -11.97 -14.60
C ALA A 137 -21.53 -12.71 -14.97
N LEU A 138 -20.90 -13.41 -14.02
CA LEU A 138 -19.70 -14.21 -14.30
C LEU A 138 -19.98 -15.34 -15.28
N ALA A 139 -19.02 -15.62 -16.13
CA ALA A 139 -19.07 -16.69 -17.12
C ALA A 139 -19.32 -18.06 -16.46
N PRO A 140 -20.07 -18.99 -17.15
CA PRO A 140 -20.53 -20.25 -16.56
C PRO A 140 -19.42 -21.25 -16.23
N HIS A 141 -18.21 -21.08 -16.71
CA HIS A 141 -17.10 -21.99 -16.44
C HIS A 141 -16.48 -21.83 -15.05
N VAL A 142 -16.75 -20.72 -14.33
CA VAL A 142 -16.26 -20.54 -12.95
C VAL A 142 -16.79 -21.64 -12.04
N THR A 143 -15.88 -22.33 -11.34
CA THR A 143 -16.18 -23.53 -10.55
C THR A 143 -16.45 -23.22 -9.08
N GLY A 144 -15.91 -22.12 -8.53
CA GLY A 144 -16.00 -21.71 -7.14
C GLY A 144 -14.98 -20.63 -6.81
N GLY A 145 -14.56 -20.59 -5.55
CA GLY A 145 -13.50 -19.65 -5.14
C GLY A 145 -13.43 -19.41 -3.63
N ILE A 146 -12.74 -18.35 -3.25
CA ILE A 146 -12.65 -17.86 -1.87
C ILE A 146 -13.38 -16.53 -1.75
N TRP A 147 -14.26 -16.44 -0.78
CA TRP A 147 -15.02 -15.24 -0.43
C TRP A 147 -14.56 -14.64 0.90
N VAL A 148 -14.41 -13.30 0.93
CA VAL A 148 -14.21 -12.54 2.16
C VAL A 148 -15.23 -11.40 2.19
N GLU A 149 -16.21 -11.53 3.05
CA GLU A 149 -17.37 -10.62 3.12
C GLU A 149 -16.99 -9.19 3.53
N ARG A 150 -16.05 -9.05 4.48
CA ARG A 150 -15.66 -7.76 5.06
C ARG A 150 -14.57 -7.03 4.27
N ASP A 151 -14.07 -7.60 3.19
CA ASP A 151 -13.19 -6.93 2.25
C ASP A 151 -13.98 -6.02 1.31
N GLY A 152 -13.28 -5.25 0.47
CA GLY A 152 -13.93 -4.39 -0.50
C GLY A 152 -12.94 -3.49 -1.23
N TYR A 153 -13.35 -2.26 -1.49
CA TYR A 153 -12.48 -1.27 -2.13
C TYR A 153 -12.68 0.12 -1.54
N ALA A 154 -11.71 1.00 -1.78
CA ALA A 154 -11.81 2.42 -1.45
C ALA A 154 -11.23 3.28 -2.58
N LEU A 155 -11.31 4.60 -2.44
CA LEU A 155 -10.76 5.54 -3.41
C LEU A 155 -9.37 6.00 -2.96
N PRO A 156 -8.27 5.55 -3.61
CA PRO A 156 -6.92 5.70 -3.08
C PRO A 156 -6.50 7.14 -2.79
N PHE A 157 -6.74 8.04 -3.74
CA PHE A 157 -6.41 9.45 -3.56
C PHE A 157 -7.24 10.08 -2.43
N ARG A 158 -8.56 9.80 -2.38
CA ARG A 158 -9.46 10.30 -1.33
C ARG A 158 -9.05 9.81 0.04
N THR A 159 -8.73 8.51 0.16
CA THR A 159 -8.29 7.92 1.43
C THR A 159 -7.04 8.62 1.97
N THR A 160 -6.01 8.76 1.12
CA THR A 160 -4.75 9.39 1.54
C THR A 160 -4.95 10.87 1.90
N ALA A 161 -5.79 11.59 1.13
CA ALA A 161 -6.16 12.98 1.42
C ALA A 161 -6.95 13.11 2.72
N ALA A 162 -7.86 12.16 3.03
CA ALA A 162 -8.62 12.15 4.28
C ALA A 162 -7.71 11.98 5.51
N PHE A 163 -6.73 11.08 5.45
CA PHE A 163 -5.71 10.96 6.52
C PHE A 163 -4.88 12.24 6.67
N ARG A 164 -4.47 12.88 5.56
CA ARG A 164 -3.79 14.19 5.62
C ARG A 164 -4.65 15.21 6.36
N ILE A 165 -5.91 15.38 5.97
CA ILE A 165 -6.83 16.35 6.58
C ILE A 165 -7.02 16.04 8.08
N ALA A 166 -7.20 14.78 8.43
CA ALA A 166 -7.32 14.35 9.82
C ALA A 166 -6.04 14.66 10.62
N ALA A 167 -4.85 14.39 10.08
CA ALA A 167 -3.58 14.74 10.69
C ALA A 167 -3.44 16.27 10.91
N GLN A 168 -3.83 17.08 9.92
CA GLN A 168 -3.79 18.53 10.01
C GLN A 168 -4.75 19.09 11.08
N ARG A 169 -5.93 18.48 11.26
CA ARG A 169 -6.85 18.84 12.35
C ARG A 169 -6.24 18.62 13.74
N HIS A 170 -5.27 17.72 13.86
CA HIS A 170 -4.48 17.49 15.07
C HIS A 170 -3.13 18.23 15.08
N GLY A 171 -2.94 19.22 14.19
CA GLY A 171 -1.76 20.09 14.18
C GLY A 171 -0.56 19.59 13.37
N ALA A 172 -0.65 18.49 12.64
CA ALA A 172 0.41 18.07 11.74
C ALA A 172 0.60 19.05 10.58
N ARG A 173 1.85 19.37 10.24
CA ARG A 173 2.22 20.27 9.16
C ARG A 173 2.73 19.50 7.96
N PHE A 174 2.22 19.81 6.77
CA PHE A 174 2.61 19.17 5.52
C PHE A 174 3.33 20.17 4.63
N HIS A 175 4.55 19.82 4.23
CA HIS A 175 5.35 20.57 3.26
C HIS A 175 5.45 19.75 1.97
N GLU A 176 4.60 20.06 1.01
CA GLU A 176 4.63 19.49 -0.34
C GLU A 176 5.72 20.18 -1.18
N ARG A 177 6.16 19.54 -2.26
CA ARG A 177 7.27 19.98 -3.13
C ARG A 177 8.53 20.29 -2.32
N THR A 178 8.79 19.44 -1.34
CA THR A 178 9.90 19.58 -0.39
C THR A 178 10.70 18.28 -0.36
N PRO A 179 11.43 17.96 -1.45
CA PRO A 179 12.25 16.76 -1.51
C PRO A 179 13.37 16.84 -0.47
N VAL A 180 13.49 15.81 0.35
CA VAL A 180 14.62 15.67 1.28
C VAL A 180 15.83 15.19 0.49
N THR A 181 16.92 15.96 0.55
CA THR A 181 18.16 15.70 -0.18
C THR A 181 19.26 15.11 0.69
N HIS A 182 19.21 15.37 1.99
CA HIS A 182 20.18 14.87 2.94
C HIS A 182 19.57 14.71 4.32
N LEU A 183 20.02 13.68 5.04
CA LEU A 183 19.68 13.41 6.43
C LEU A 183 20.96 13.37 7.26
N GLU A 184 20.96 14.05 8.38
CA GLU A 184 22.05 13.96 9.35
C GLU A 184 21.51 13.95 10.77
N ARG A 185 22.27 13.36 11.68
CA ARG A 185 21.97 13.42 13.11
C ARG A 185 22.90 14.42 13.79
N ARG A 186 22.31 15.40 14.49
CA ARG A 186 23.02 16.39 15.30
C ARG A 186 22.60 16.24 16.76
N GLY A 187 23.45 15.61 17.56
CA GLY A 187 23.12 15.26 18.94
C GLY A 187 21.92 14.31 18.99
N THR A 188 20.82 14.72 19.63
CA THR A 188 19.59 13.93 19.77
C THR A 188 18.57 14.22 18.67
N ARG A 189 18.90 15.04 17.67
CA ARG A 189 17.95 15.46 16.63
C ARG A 189 18.37 14.98 15.25
N TRP A 190 17.40 14.59 14.48
CA TRP A 190 17.49 14.40 13.03
C TRP A 190 17.28 15.74 12.34
N ILE A 191 18.10 16.03 11.34
CA ILE A 191 18.00 17.20 10.46
C ILE A 191 17.73 16.69 9.06
N ALA A 192 16.58 17.03 8.51
CA ALA A 192 16.20 16.77 7.12
C ALA A 192 16.44 18.05 6.29
N GLN A 193 17.38 17.99 5.36
CA GLN A 193 17.71 19.10 4.47
C GLN A 193 16.90 19.00 3.19
N SER A 194 16.44 20.15 2.70
CA SER A 194 15.72 20.27 1.43
C SER A 194 16.06 21.61 0.76
N PRO A 195 15.78 21.81 -0.54
CA PRO A 195 15.92 23.11 -1.18
C PRO A 195 15.05 24.22 -0.55
N ARG A 196 14.15 23.86 0.35
CA ARG A 196 13.25 24.79 1.05
C ARG A 196 13.70 25.11 2.49
N GLY A 197 14.88 24.65 2.89
CA GLY A 197 15.46 24.80 4.22
C GLY A 197 15.54 23.50 5.00
N ALA A 198 16.11 23.55 6.20
CA ALA A 198 16.31 22.42 7.07
C ALA A 198 15.16 22.28 8.08
N PHE A 199 14.77 21.03 8.37
CA PHE A 199 13.74 20.68 9.35
C PHE A 199 14.34 19.78 10.42
N ALA A 200 13.96 20.00 11.66
CA ALA A 200 14.53 19.26 12.79
C ALA A 200 13.48 18.53 13.62
N ALA A 201 13.77 17.29 14.02
CA ALA A 201 12.96 16.56 14.99
C ALA A 201 13.80 15.54 15.76
N ARG A 202 13.27 15.06 16.89
CA ARG A 202 13.90 13.96 17.63
C ARG A 202 13.72 12.63 16.89
N LYS A 203 12.53 12.37 16.36
CA LYS A 203 12.19 11.11 15.69
C LYS A 203 12.04 11.31 14.18
N LEU A 204 12.46 10.31 13.41
CA LEU A 204 12.40 10.31 11.95
C LEU A 204 11.76 9.03 11.44
N LEU A 205 10.72 9.15 10.63
CA LEU A 205 10.09 8.05 9.91
C LEU A 205 10.38 8.15 8.40
N ILE A 206 10.95 7.12 7.82
CA ILE A 206 11.11 6.97 6.38
C ILE A 206 9.91 6.18 5.84
N ALA A 207 9.03 6.89 5.11
CA ALA A 207 7.82 6.37 4.46
C ALA A 207 7.75 6.81 2.98
N ALA A 208 8.93 6.92 2.33
CA ALA A 208 9.11 7.47 0.99
C ALA A 208 8.87 6.45 -0.15
N GLY A 209 8.16 5.34 0.13
CA GLY A 209 7.80 4.32 -0.87
C GLY A 209 9.04 3.77 -1.59
N ALA A 210 9.05 3.83 -2.93
CA ALA A 210 10.15 3.29 -3.75
C ALA A 210 11.50 4.02 -3.55
N TRP A 211 11.49 5.24 -3.03
CA TRP A 211 12.69 6.03 -2.74
C TRP A 211 13.28 5.76 -1.35
N SER A 212 12.63 4.95 -0.52
CA SER A 212 13.08 4.67 0.85
C SER A 212 14.40 3.91 0.93
N GLY A 213 14.73 3.12 -0.10
CA GLY A 213 15.97 2.34 -0.15
C GLY A 213 17.23 3.19 -0.10
N GLU A 214 17.21 4.41 -0.65
CA GLU A 214 18.34 5.33 -0.61
C GLU A 214 18.60 5.84 0.81
N PHE A 215 17.53 6.20 1.52
CA PHE A 215 17.62 6.64 2.91
C PHE A 215 18.07 5.50 3.85
N ALA A 216 17.55 4.30 3.66
CA ALA A 216 17.97 3.12 4.43
C ALA A 216 19.45 2.79 4.19
N ARG A 217 19.91 2.86 2.93
CA ARG A 217 21.32 2.66 2.58
C ARG A 217 22.22 3.73 3.22
N ALA A 218 21.80 5.00 3.19
CA ALA A 218 22.54 6.10 3.81
C ALA A 218 22.65 5.95 5.34
N ALA A 219 21.66 5.28 5.97
CA ALA A 219 21.70 4.92 7.38
C ALA A 219 22.51 3.64 7.68
N GLY A 220 23.15 3.03 6.67
CA GLY A 220 23.90 1.78 6.82
C GLY A 220 23.03 0.51 6.88
N GLU A 221 21.79 0.59 6.43
CA GLU A 221 20.80 -0.51 6.43
C GLU A 221 20.26 -0.74 5.01
N PRO A 222 21.10 -1.21 4.06
CA PRO A 222 20.66 -1.46 2.69
C PRO A 222 19.58 -2.54 2.65
N VAL A 223 18.53 -2.28 1.88
CA VAL A 223 17.43 -3.22 1.62
C VAL A 223 17.43 -3.52 0.12
N PRO A 224 17.28 -4.78 -0.30
CA PRO A 224 17.08 -5.13 -1.70
C PRO A 224 15.67 -4.67 -2.12
N LEU A 225 15.59 -3.40 -2.51
CA LEU A 225 14.36 -2.73 -2.89
C LEU A 225 14.44 -2.35 -4.37
N HIS A 226 13.45 -2.80 -5.15
CA HIS A 226 13.31 -2.42 -6.54
C HIS A 226 11.95 -1.76 -6.79
N ALA A 227 11.89 -0.92 -7.81
CA ALA A 227 10.70 -0.21 -8.20
C ALA A 227 10.04 -0.86 -9.41
N GLU A 228 8.72 -1.00 -9.37
CA GLU A 228 7.92 -1.57 -10.42
C GLU A 228 6.77 -0.62 -10.81
N GLY A 229 6.43 -0.60 -12.11
CA GLY A 229 5.29 0.15 -12.62
C GLY A 229 4.02 -0.69 -12.62
N LEU A 230 3.25 -0.71 -11.53
CA LEU A 230 2.00 -1.47 -11.49
C LEU A 230 0.92 -0.81 -12.36
N MET A 231 0.44 -1.56 -13.36
CA MET A 231 -0.45 -1.07 -14.40
C MET A 231 -1.92 -1.29 -14.09
N LEU A 232 -2.72 -0.31 -14.46
CA LEU A 232 -4.18 -0.30 -14.36
C LEU A 232 -4.80 0.32 -15.60
N MET A 233 -6.07 -0.04 -15.86
CA MET A 233 -6.92 0.64 -16.83
C MET A 233 -8.30 0.90 -16.25
N VAL A 234 -8.97 1.93 -16.76
CA VAL A 234 -10.37 2.25 -16.46
C VAL A 234 -11.16 2.33 -17.75
N THR A 235 -12.36 1.75 -17.72
CA THR A 235 -13.24 1.63 -18.89
C THR A 235 -14.18 2.82 -19.04
N GLN A 236 -14.89 2.87 -20.16
CA GLN A 236 -16.13 3.60 -20.30
C GLN A 236 -17.15 3.11 -19.27
N ARG A 237 -18.21 3.89 -19.08
CA ARG A 237 -19.30 3.52 -18.17
C ARG A 237 -20.16 2.41 -18.77
N VAL A 238 -20.55 1.48 -17.94
CA VAL A 238 -21.49 0.41 -18.27
C VAL A 238 -22.50 0.25 -17.13
N ALA A 239 -23.67 -0.25 -17.43
CA ALA A 239 -24.70 -0.51 -16.40
C ALA A 239 -24.13 -1.39 -15.28
N PRO A 240 -24.56 -1.23 -14.02
CA PRO A 240 -24.13 -2.06 -12.91
C PRO A 240 -24.37 -3.56 -13.17
N PHE A 241 -23.34 -4.38 -13.02
CA PHE A 241 -23.40 -5.83 -13.22
C PHE A 241 -22.53 -6.63 -12.25
N CYS A 242 -21.57 -5.96 -11.57
CA CYS A 242 -20.65 -6.59 -10.64
C CYS A 242 -20.57 -5.76 -9.34
N ARG A 243 -20.75 -6.43 -8.20
CA ARG A 243 -20.72 -5.77 -6.88
C ARG A 243 -19.43 -6.03 -6.14
N ALA A 244 -18.95 -7.28 -6.15
CA ALA A 244 -17.75 -7.67 -5.45
C ALA A 244 -16.47 -7.14 -6.11
N THR A 245 -15.43 -6.96 -5.34
CA THR A 245 -14.09 -6.86 -5.87
C THR A 245 -13.61 -8.25 -6.28
N LEU A 246 -13.09 -8.41 -7.50
CA LEU A 246 -12.72 -9.72 -8.02
C LEU A 246 -11.21 -9.89 -8.19
N GLY A 247 -10.75 -11.09 -7.95
CA GLY A 247 -9.45 -11.62 -8.34
C GLY A 247 -9.60 -13.01 -8.94
N ALA A 248 -8.60 -13.54 -9.62
CA ALA A 248 -8.59 -14.92 -10.11
C ALA A 248 -7.42 -15.71 -9.51
N THR A 249 -7.54 -17.03 -9.46
CA THR A 249 -6.51 -17.92 -8.92
C THR A 249 -5.40 -18.16 -9.94
N GLY A 250 -5.72 -18.61 -11.13
CA GLY A 250 -4.76 -19.04 -12.15
C GLY A 250 -4.24 -17.94 -13.07
N ARG A 251 -4.80 -16.73 -13.04
CA ARG A 251 -4.40 -15.66 -13.96
C ARG A 251 -4.54 -14.25 -13.37
N PRO A 252 -3.88 -13.24 -14.00
CA PRO A 252 -3.93 -11.87 -13.49
C PRO A 252 -5.33 -11.30 -13.53
N LEU A 253 -5.86 -10.88 -12.37
CA LEU A 253 -7.11 -10.13 -12.26
C LEU A 253 -7.11 -9.30 -10.97
N SER A 254 -7.41 -8.02 -11.10
CA SER A 254 -7.94 -7.14 -10.07
C SER A 254 -9.03 -6.34 -10.73
N PHE A 255 -10.26 -6.54 -10.32
CA PHE A 255 -11.44 -6.03 -11.01
C PHE A 255 -12.46 -5.49 -10.02
N LYS A 256 -13.03 -4.35 -10.32
CA LYS A 256 -14.18 -3.81 -9.62
C LYS A 256 -14.93 -2.82 -10.48
N GLN A 257 -16.24 -2.77 -10.32
CA GLN A 257 -17.08 -1.73 -10.86
C GLN A 257 -17.40 -0.68 -9.79
N PHE A 258 -17.27 0.58 -10.15
CA PHE A 258 -17.68 1.70 -9.31
C PHE A 258 -19.13 2.09 -9.56
N ASP A 259 -19.75 2.76 -8.58
CA ASP A 259 -21.16 3.23 -8.66
C ASP A 259 -21.42 4.13 -9.86
N ASN A 260 -20.40 4.83 -10.38
CA ASN A 260 -20.51 5.64 -11.59
C ASN A 260 -20.53 4.82 -12.89
N GLY A 261 -20.47 3.49 -12.79
CA GLY A 261 -20.48 2.55 -13.92
C GLY A 261 -19.11 2.27 -14.56
N THR A 262 -18.02 2.96 -14.15
CA THR A 262 -16.68 2.63 -14.66
C THR A 262 -16.13 1.38 -14.00
N VAL A 263 -15.31 0.63 -14.75
CA VAL A 263 -14.61 -0.55 -14.23
C VAL A 263 -13.12 -0.27 -14.18
N VAL A 264 -12.48 -0.54 -13.03
CA VAL A 264 -11.01 -0.53 -12.90
C VAL A 264 -10.49 -1.95 -12.98
N ILE A 265 -9.54 -2.16 -13.86
CA ILE A 265 -8.95 -3.46 -14.18
C ILE A 265 -7.44 -3.38 -13.98
N GLY A 266 -6.89 -4.37 -13.28
CA GLY A 266 -5.46 -4.60 -13.09
C GLY A 266 -5.18 -6.09 -12.95
N GLY A 267 -4.18 -6.46 -12.16
CA GLY A 267 -3.82 -7.87 -11.93
C GLY A 267 -2.34 -8.05 -11.63
N LYS A 268 -1.72 -7.07 -11.00
CA LYS A 268 -0.26 -7.05 -10.74
C LYS A 268 0.60 -7.18 -12.01
N LEU A 269 0.10 -6.67 -13.13
CA LEU A 269 0.90 -6.59 -14.35
C LEU A 269 1.84 -5.39 -14.26
N ILE A 270 3.10 -5.64 -14.60
CA ILE A 270 4.23 -4.72 -14.39
C ILE A 270 4.61 -4.09 -15.72
N GLY A 271 4.64 -2.74 -15.75
CA GLY A 271 5.28 -1.91 -16.74
C GLY A 271 6.65 -1.43 -16.23
N HIS A 272 7.18 -0.38 -16.81
CA HIS A 272 8.46 0.20 -16.39
C HIS A 272 8.26 1.27 -15.30
N ALA A 273 9.21 1.38 -14.36
CA ALA A 273 9.28 2.43 -13.37
C ALA A 273 10.60 3.20 -13.50
N ASP A 274 10.53 4.51 -13.67
CA ASP A 274 11.67 5.43 -13.64
C ASP A 274 11.64 6.25 -12.34
N LEU A 275 12.58 5.96 -11.43
CA LEU A 275 12.68 6.66 -10.15
C LEU A 275 13.20 8.10 -10.29
N GLN A 276 14.01 8.41 -11.31
CA GLN A 276 14.53 9.76 -11.54
C GLN A 276 13.44 10.67 -12.11
N ALA A 277 12.73 10.19 -13.14
CA ALA A 277 11.58 10.88 -13.71
C ALA A 277 10.33 10.80 -12.81
N ARG A 278 10.34 9.96 -11.77
CA ARG A 278 9.22 9.69 -10.87
C ARG A 278 7.96 9.27 -11.63
N HIS A 279 8.13 8.42 -12.62
CA HIS A 279 7.08 8.05 -13.55
C HIS A 279 7.01 6.54 -13.76
N GLY A 280 5.78 6.04 -14.00
CA GLY A 280 5.52 4.66 -14.42
C GLY A 280 5.00 4.66 -15.87
N GLU A 281 5.52 3.76 -16.69
CA GLU A 281 5.13 3.59 -18.09
C GLU A 281 4.29 2.33 -18.27
N VAL A 282 3.30 2.43 -19.16
CA VAL A 282 2.36 1.32 -19.46
C VAL A 282 2.92 0.47 -20.59
N ASP A 283 3.05 -0.83 -20.34
CA ASP A 283 3.21 -1.85 -21.36
C ASP A 283 1.83 -2.37 -21.78
N PHE A 284 1.31 -1.88 -22.89
CA PHE A 284 -0.03 -2.23 -23.38
C PHE A 284 -0.17 -3.71 -23.75
N MET A 285 0.92 -4.36 -24.21
CA MET A 285 0.89 -5.79 -24.55
C MET A 285 0.70 -6.66 -23.30
N ARG A 286 1.39 -6.31 -22.22
CA ARG A 286 1.19 -6.95 -20.91
C ARG A 286 -0.20 -6.63 -20.34
N LEU A 287 -0.63 -5.38 -20.41
CA LEU A 287 -1.92 -4.94 -19.88
C LEU A 287 -3.10 -5.63 -20.59
N ALA A 288 -2.99 -5.92 -21.88
CA ALA A 288 -3.98 -6.66 -22.64
C ALA A 288 -4.31 -8.05 -22.04
N ARG A 289 -3.40 -8.65 -21.26
CA ARG A 289 -3.66 -9.92 -20.57
C ARG A 289 -4.81 -9.80 -19.56
N SER A 290 -4.84 -8.70 -18.78
CA SER A 290 -5.97 -8.44 -17.85
C SER A 290 -7.27 -8.17 -18.61
N ALA A 291 -7.21 -7.43 -19.73
CA ALA A 291 -8.39 -7.20 -20.57
C ALA A 291 -8.96 -8.52 -21.10
N ARG A 292 -8.11 -9.43 -21.58
CA ARG A 292 -8.53 -10.77 -22.03
C ARG A 292 -9.20 -11.55 -20.91
N THR A 293 -8.59 -11.57 -19.70
CA THR A 293 -9.20 -12.20 -18.52
C THR A 293 -10.61 -11.66 -18.26
N VAL A 294 -10.79 -10.34 -18.35
CA VAL A 294 -12.10 -9.72 -18.15
C VAL A 294 -13.11 -10.13 -19.21
N VAL A 295 -12.72 -10.16 -20.50
CA VAL A 295 -13.63 -10.57 -21.59
C VAL A 295 -14.03 -12.05 -21.47
N ASP A 296 -13.12 -12.92 -21.05
CA ASP A 296 -13.43 -14.33 -20.83
C ASP A 296 -14.41 -14.54 -19.66
N LEU A 297 -14.29 -13.73 -18.60
CA LEU A 297 -15.15 -13.79 -17.41
C LEU A 297 -16.46 -13.04 -17.58
N PHE A 298 -16.48 -12.00 -18.42
CA PHE A 298 -17.62 -11.14 -18.70
C PHE A 298 -17.75 -10.91 -20.21
N PRO A 299 -18.24 -11.89 -21.00
CA PRO A 299 -18.27 -11.79 -22.46
C PRO A 299 -19.05 -10.58 -23.02
N HIS A 300 -19.99 -10.04 -22.24
CA HIS A 300 -20.75 -8.83 -22.60
C HIS A 300 -19.91 -7.54 -22.58
N LEU A 301 -18.70 -7.57 -22.02
CA LEU A 301 -17.77 -6.44 -21.99
C LEU A 301 -16.80 -6.41 -23.19
N ARG A 302 -16.93 -7.31 -24.15
CA ARG A 302 -15.99 -7.45 -25.28
C ARG A 302 -15.75 -6.14 -26.02
N ASP A 303 -16.77 -5.35 -26.22
CA ASP A 303 -16.72 -4.10 -26.99
C ASP A 303 -16.61 -2.85 -26.09
N LEU A 304 -16.38 -3.03 -24.79
CA LEU A 304 -16.26 -1.94 -23.84
C LEU A 304 -14.92 -1.20 -24.02
N GLY A 305 -14.98 0.09 -24.34
CA GLY A 305 -13.79 0.92 -24.55
C GLY A 305 -13.03 1.21 -23.25
N VAL A 306 -11.71 1.31 -23.36
CA VAL A 306 -10.82 1.78 -22.29
C VAL A 306 -10.62 3.29 -22.41
N ASN A 307 -10.96 4.03 -21.35
CA ASN A 307 -10.79 5.49 -21.31
C ASN A 307 -9.37 5.91 -20.98
N ARG A 308 -8.70 5.17 -20.09
CA ARG A 308 -7.36 5.50 -19.61
C ARG A 308 -6.64 4.25 -19.10
N ALA A 309 -5.32 4.21 -19.32
CA ALA A 309 -4.38 3.33 -18.66
C ALA A 309 -3.29 4.15 -17.97
N TRP A 310 -2.73 3.63 -16.87
CA TRP A 310 -1.62 4.25 -16.16
C TRP A 310 -0.80 3.19 -15.44
N ALA A 311 0.41 3.59 -15.00
CA ALA A 311 1.25 2.78 -14.14
C ALA A 311 1.62 3.59 -12.88
N GLY A 312 1.50 2.96 -11.72
CA GLY A 312 1.93 3.52 -10.44
C GLY A 312 3.28 2.95 -10.03
N VAL A 313 4.21 3.82 -9.61
CA VAL A 313 5.52 3.39 -9.11
C VAL A 313 5.36 2.81 -7.71
N GLU A 314 5.64 1.51 -7.56
CA GLU A 314 5.59 0.80 -6.29
C GLU A 314 6.93 0.16 -5.94
N ALA A 315 7.14 -0.08 -4.65
CA ALA A 315 8.35 -0.68 -4.09
C ALA A 315 8.15 -2.14 -3.75
N PHE A 316 9.08 -2.97 -4.17
CA PHE A 316 9.12 -4.40 -3.90
C PHE A 316 10.41 -4.78 -3.20
N THR A 317 10.31 -5.60 -2.18
CA THR A 317 11.42 -6.31 -1.52
C THR A 317 11.52 -7.73 -2.09
N ASP A 318 12.69 -8.34 -2.01
CA ASP A 318 12.91 -9.68 -2.56
C ASP A 318 12.06 -10.77 -1.89
N ASP A 319 11.71 -10.58 -0.62
CA ASP A 319 10.85 -11.51 0.14
C ASP A 319 9.35 -11.17 0.10
N ALA A 320 8.98 -10.15 -0.66
CA ALA A 320 7.62 -9.67 -0.82
C ALA A 320 6.92 -9.22 0.48
N LEU A 321 7.66 -8.93 1.56
CA LEU A 321 7.16 -8.40 2.82
C LEU A 321 7.62 -6.95 3.03
N PRO A 322 6.80 -6.08 3.63
CA PRO A 322 7.18 -4.70 3.91
C PRO A 322 8.31 -4.61 4.96
N VAL A 323 8.98 -3.47 4.99
CA VAL A 323 9.83 -3.07 6.11
C VAL A 323 9.02 -2.16 7.03
N ILE A 324 8.79 -2.60 8.26
CA ILE A 324 8.12 -1.84 9.33
C ILE A 324 8.90 -2.08 10.61
N SER A 325 9.84 -1.20 10.94
CA SER A 325 10.70 -1.40 12.12
C SER A 325 11.39 -0.12 12.57
N ALA A 326 11.95 -0.14 13.80
CA ALA A 326 13.01 0.77 14.15
C ALA A 326 14.32 0.40 13.43
N SER A 327 15.18 1.38 13.22
CA SER A 327 16.56 1.19 12.76
C SER A 327 17.37 0.40 13.79
N ARG A 328 18.35 -0.38 13.30
CA ARG A 328 19.34 -1.09 14.14
C ARG A 328 20.67 -0.34 14.22
N THR A 329 20.86 0.69 13.41
CA THR A 329 22.10 1.46 13.31
C THR A 329 21.98 2.87 13.87
N ALA A 330 20.78 3.41 13.99
CA ALA A 330 20.54 4.77 14.42
C ALA A 330 19.31 4.88 15.34
N ASP A 331 19.46 5.56 16.47
CA ASP A 331 18.35 5.79 17.39
C ASP A 331 17.31 6.75 16.82
N ASP A 332 16.06 6.56 17.21
CA ASP A 332 14.93 7.39 16.82
C ASP A 332 14.71 7.48 15.29
N LEU A 333 15.21 6.50 14.52
CA LEU A 333 14.95 6.30 13.09
C LEU A 333 14.04 5.09 12.90
N TYR A 334 13.01 5.25 12.07
CA TYR A 334 11.97 4.26 11.83
C TYR A 334 11.68 4.14 10.34
N TYR A 335 11.16 2.98 9.92
CA TYR A 335 10.90 2.62 8.53
C TYR A 335 9.47 2.10 8.34
N SER A 336 8.85 2.48 7.21
CA SER A 336 7.55 1.99 6.76
C SER A 336 7.46 2.05 5.24
N PHE A 337 7.97 1.00 4.53
CA PHE A 337 8.05 0.98 3.06
C PHE A 337 8.10 -0.44 2.48
N GLY A 338 8.09 -0.58 1.14
CA GLY A 338 8.28 -1.86 0.45
C GLY A 338 7.09 -2.80 0.52
N TYR A 339 5.88 -2.32 0.28
CA TYR A 339 4.64 -3.06 0.52
C TYR A 339 4.22 -4.02 -0.60
N CYS A 340 4.93 -4.12 -1.69
CA CYS A 340 4.79 -5.15 -2.73
C CYS A 340 3.35 -5.30 -3.29
N GLY A 341 2.67 -4.18 -3.56
CA GLY A 341 1.28 -4.17 -4.04
C GLY A 341 0.23 -4.49 -2.97
N SER A 342 0.63 -4.52 -1.70
CA SER A 342 -0.25 -4.84 -0.55
C SER A 342 -0.56 -3.64 0.34
N GLY A 343 0.13 -2.52 0.18
CA GLY A 343 0.19 -1.40 1.12
C GLY A 343 -1.11 -0.64 1.32
N PHE A 344 -2.00 -0.58 0.33
CA PHE A 344 -3.19 0.24 0.45
C PHE A 344 -4.11 -0.22 1.59
N GLN A 345 -4.45 -1.50 1.62
CA GLN A 345 -5.27 -2.04 2.70
C GLN A 345 -4.56 -1.98 4.06
N LEU A 346 -3.24 -2.16 4.11
CA LEU A 346 -2.46 -2.12 5.34
C LEU A 346 -2.29 -0.69 5.91
N GLY A 347 -2.56 0.35 5.12
CA GLY A 347 -2.27 1.74 5.47
C GLY A 347 -2.74 2.21 6.84
N PRO A 348 -4.02 2.06 7.21
CA PRO A 348 -4.51 2.43 8.54
C PRO A 348 -3.83 1.67 9.68
N GLY A 349 -3.71 0.35 9.56
CA GLY A 349 -3.04 -0.49 10.56
C GLY A 349 -1.56 -0.17 10.69
N CYS A 350 -0.86 0.04 9.58
CA CYS A 350 0.54 0.46 9.60
C CYS A 350 0.72 1.81 10.31
N GLY A 351 -0.16 2.77 10.04
CA GLY A 351 -0.13 4.05 10.74
C GLY A 351 -0.20 3.89 12.25
N GLN A 352 -1.07 2.98 12.73
CA GLN A 352 -1.21 2.69 14.15
C GLN A 352 0.05 2.04 14.73
N VAL A 353 0.50 0.91 14.16
CA VAL A 353 1.64 0.17 14.74
C VAL A 353 2.96 0.94 14.65
N VAL A 354 3.13 1.78 13.61
CA VAL A 354 4.29 2.68 13.50
C VAL A 354 4.25 3.75 14.60
N ALA A 355 3.10 4.35 14.88
CA ALA A 355 2.99 5.33 15.95
C ALA A 355 3.20 4.69 17.33
N GLU A 356 2.68 3.49 17.57
CA GLU A 356 2.93 2.70 18.79
C GLU A 356 4.44 2.40 18.93
N LEU A 357 5.07 1.91 17.85
CA LEU A 357 6.53 1.66 17.87
C LEU A 357 7.33 2.92 18.15
N MET A 358 6.96 4.05 17.56
CA MET A 358 7.66 5.32 17.73
C MET A 358 7.47 5.93 19.12
N LEU A 359 6.29 5.84 19.73
CA LEU A 359 5.95 6.51 20.98
C LEU A 359 6.12 5.59 22.19
N ASP A 360 5.70 4.33 22.09
CA ASP A 360 5.63 3.39 23.20
C ASP A 360 6.74 2.31 23.14
N GLY A 361 7.34 2.12 21.98
CA GLY A 361 8.31 1.03 21.73
C GLY A 361 7.69 -0.35 21.57
N THR A 362 6.38 -0.50 21.75
CA THR A 362 5.67 -1.80 21.73
C THR A 362 4.44 -1.72 20.82
N PRO A 363 4.48 -2.31 19.60
CA PRO A 363 3.34 -2.35 18.70
C PRO A 363 2.30 -3.37 19.14
N SER A 364 1.03 -3.11 18.83
CA SER A 364 -0.13 -3.96 19.19
C SER A 364 -0.21 -5.27 18.40
N VAL A 365 0.56 -5.42 17.31
CA VAL A 365 0.75 -6.67 16.58
C VAL A 365 2.23 -6.94 16.38
N PRO A 366 2.66 -8.22 16.28
CA PRO A 366 4.07 -8.57 16.06
C PRO A 366 4.61 -7.97 14.74
N LEU A 367 5.79 -7.34 14.80
CA LEU A 367 6.48 -6.77 13.63
C LEU A 367 7.79 -7.47 13.28
N ASP A 368 8.15 -8.56 13.98
CA ASP A 368 9.44 -9.25 13.78
C ASP A 368 9.67 -9.68 12.33
N ALA A 369 8.62 -10.14 11.66
CA ALA A 369 8.69 -10.53 10.25
C ALA A 369 8.98 -9.36 9.30
N PHE A 370 8.79 -8.13 9.75
CA PHE A 370 8.96 -6.90 8.97
C PHE A 370 10.20 -6.10 9.37
N ALA A 371 11.00 -6.64 10.31
CA ALA A 371 12.20 -5.98 10.78
C ALA A 371 13.24 -5.81 9.66
N ILE A 372 13.93 -4.65 9.63
CA ILE A 372 14.90 -4.31 8.57
C ILE A 372 16.14 -5.21 8.63
N ASP A 373 16.51 -5.70 9.82
CA ASP A 373 17.69 -6.54 10.02
C ASP A 373 17.57 -7.94 9.40
N ARG A 374 16.38 -8.36 8.92
CA ARG A 374 16.23 -9.56 8.10
C ARG A 374 17.04 -9.49 6.80
N PHE A 375 17.43 -8.27 6.38
CA PHE A 375 18.31 -8.00 5.24
C PHE A 375 19.77 -7.76 5.64
N ALA A 376 20.18 -8.09 6.86
CA ALA A 376 21.56 -7.84 7.34
C ALA A 376 22.64 -8.53 6.47
N HIS A 377 22.30 -9.63 5.81
CA HIS A 377 23.17 -10.34 4.86
C HIS A 377 23.54 -9.51 3.61
N VAL A 378 22.72 -8.53 3.24
CA VAL A 378 22.97 -7.63 2.09
C VAL A 378 24.08 -6.63 2.38
N ARG A 379 24.37 -6.34 3.66
CA ARG A 379 25.39 -5.36 4.09
C ARG A 379 26.80 -5.69 3.61
N GLY A 380 27.09 -6.95 3.24
CA GLY A 380 28.39 -7.41 2.75
C GLY A 380 28.56 -7.49 1.23
N ALA A 381 27.50 -7.26 0.47
CA ALA A 381 27.55 -7.31 -0.99
C ALA A 381 27.95 -5.95 -1.56
N ALA A 382 29.05 -5.89 -2.30
CA ALA A 382 29.42 -4.70 -3.09
C ALA A 382 28.28 -4.36 -4.08
N PRO A 383 28.03 -3.06 -4.39
CA PRO A 383 27.00 -2.69 -5.34
C PRO A 383 27.26 -3.36 -6.69
N ALA A 384 26.27 -4.10 -7.21
CA ALA A 384 26.31 -4.59 -8.57
C ALA A 384 26.38 -3.38 -9.51
N THR A 385 27.48 -3.22 -10.19
CA THR A 385 27.65 -2.23 -11.28
C THR A 385 26.79 -2.68 -12.45
N HIS A 386 25.74 -1.94 -12.74
CA HIS A 386 24.98 -2.00 -14.00
C HIS A 386 25.07 -0.67 -14.73
#